data_ba0016b58d7a357d0253ddfb6bc64efe
#
_entry.id   ba0016b58d7a357d0253ddfb6bc64efe
#
_cell.length_a   1.000
_cell.length_b   1.000
_cell.length_c   1.000
_cell.angle_alpha   90.00
_cell.angle_beta   90.00
_cell.angle_gamma   90.00
#
_symmetry.space_group_name_H-M   'P 1'
#
loop_
_entity.id
_entity.type
_entity.pdbx_description
1 polymer ?
#
loop_
_entity_poly.entity_id
_entity_poly.type
_entity_poly.pdbx_seq_one_letter_code
_entity_poly.pdbx_strand_id
1 'polypeptide(L)'
;MKRFGFVLVLACLFSGAELFGTEPAASLEARIKAVSKTFHASYKTKPDKAIAKLLTSVEALGQAFPKSKQPWRMLANAAGFAKEPTHKKRLFKKLAALDAKQFPTITSQAKEELAWFEFLEQPIDLRFTAADGRDVDLAKLRGNVVLIYFCASWCPPCVHEYPKLKSVYDKYHKQGFEIVAISLDRSRASFDRYTQQKKIPWPQHYEDNGW
;
A
#
# COMPACT_ATOMS: atom_id res chain seq x y z
N MET A 1 1.74 -48.57 -64.37
CA MET A 1 2.90 -47.68 -64.12
C MET A 1 2.42 -46.42 -63.47
N LYS A 2 2.50 -46.29 -62.15
CA LYS A 2 2.06 -45.12 -61.38
C LYS A 2 3.31 -44.37 -60.91
N ARG A 3 3.51 -43.13 -61.41
CA ARG A 3 4.57 -42.23 -60.98
C ARG A 3 4.21 -41.57 -59.66
N PHE A 4 4.96 -41.83 -58.60
CA PHE A 4 4.89 -41.12 -57.37
C PHE A 4 5.69 -39.81 -57.49
N GLY A 5 4.99 -38.70 -57.43
CA GLY A 5 5.59 -37.38 -57.33
C GLY A 5 6.02 -37.09 -55.88
N PHE A 6 7.30 -36.89 -55.66
CA PHE A 6 7.86 -36.45 -54.43
C PHE A 6 7.65 -34.96 -54.29
N VAL A 7 6.77 -34.52 -53.38
CA VAL A 7 6.64 -33.10 -53.01
C VAL A 7 7.64 -32.84 -51.90
N LEU A 8 8.68 -32.09 -52.22
CA LEU A 8 9.65 -31.57 -51.27
C LEU A 8 9.05 -30.33 -50.59
N VAL A 9 8.56 -30.49 -49.36
CA VAL A 9 8.17 -29.36 -48.57
C VAL A 9 9.42 -28.77 -47.92
N LEU A 10 9.89 -27.65 -48.50
CA LEU A 10 10.96 -26.84 -47.92
C LEU A 10 10.38 -26.09 -46.71
N ALA A 11 10.53 -26.60 -45.51
CA ALA A 11 10.24 -25.89 -44.29
C ALA A 11 11.29 -24.78 -44.13
N CYS A 12 10.95 -23.57 -44.52
CA CYS A 12 11.70 -22.40 -44.10
C CYS A 12 11.56 -22.22 -42.60
N LEU A 13 12.51 -22.76 -41.84
CA LEU A 13 12.75 -22.37 -40.47
C LEU A 13 13.22 -20.91 -40.47
N PHE A 14 12.27 -19.99 -40.40
CA PHE A 14 12.58 -18.64 -39.95
C PHE A 14 12.93 -18.73 -38.46
N SER A 15 14.22 -18.90 -38.18
CA SER A 15 14.77 -18.68 -36.85
C SER A 15 14.71 -17.18 -36.59
N GLY A 16 13.67 -16.77 -35.86
CA GLY A 16 13.56 -15.41 -35.31
C GLY A 16 14.60 -15.16 -34.23
N ALA A 17 15.87 -15.36 -34.49
CA ALA A 17 16.99 -15.21 -33.57
C ALA A 17 17.97 -14.11 -34.02
N GLU A 18 17.51 -13.09 -34.70
CA GLU A 18 18.38 -11.96 -35.06
C GLU A 18 17.69 -10.61 -34.78
N LEU A 19 17.61 -10.24 -33.52
CA LEU A 19 17.46 -8.83 -33.09
C LEU A 19 17.99 -8.60 -31.66
N PHE A 20 18.84 -9.48 -31.13
CA PHE A 20 19.63 -9.15 -29.94
C PHE A 20 21.10 -9.23 -30.34
N GLY A 21 21.69 -8.05 -30.60
CA GLY A 21 23.12 -7.91 -30.82
C GLY A 21 23.87 -8.66 -29.71
N THR A 22 24.95 -9.34 -30.09
CA THR A 22 25.89 -10.08 -29.24
C THR A 22 26.71 -9.10 -28.37
N GLU A 23 26.06 -8.30 -27.55
CA GLU A 23 26.71 -7.71 -26.39
C GLU A 23 26.82 -8.81 -25.32
N PRO A 24 27.96 -8.89 -24.58
CA PRO A 24 28.10 -9.84 -23.48
C PRO A 24 26.90 -9.63 -22.55
N ALA A 25 26.13 -10.68 -22.31
CA ALA A 25 24.84 -10.61 -21.60
C ALA A 25 24.99 -9.76 -20.35
N ALA A 26 24.42 -8.57 -20.37
CA ALA A 26 24.54 -7.61 -19.27
C ALA A 26 24.15 -8.30 -17.97
N SER A 27 24.93 -8.12 -16.91
CA SER A 27 24.69 -8.73 -15.61
C SER A 27 23.25 -8.44 -15.15
N LEU A 28 22.67 -9.33 -14.35
CA LEU A 28 21.33 -9.09 -13.78
C LEU A 28 21.22 -7.70 -13.15
N GLU A 29 22.25 -7.25 -12.46
CA GLU A 29 22.29 -5.93 -11.83
C GLU A 29 22.20 -4.78 -12.84
N ALA A 30 22.95 -4.86 -13.94
CA ALA A 30 22.91 -3.85 -15.01
C ALA A 30 21.50 -3.81 -15.65
N ARG A 31 20.87 -4.96 -15.87
CA ARG A 31 19.51 -5.05 -16.42
C ARG A 31 18.47 -4.50 -15.45
N ILE A 32 18.56 -4.80 -14.14
CA ILE A 32 17.70 -4.25 -13.09
C ILE A 32 17.84 -2.73 -13.03
N LYS A 33 19.08 -2.22 -13.05
CA LYS A 33 19.36 -0.77 -13.03
C LYS A 33 18.73 -0.06 -14.23
N ALA A 34 18.83 -0.64 -15.42
CA ALA A 34 18.24 -0.08 -16.65
C ALA A 34 16.70 -0.04 -16.57
N VAL A 35 16.05 -1.12 -16.12
CA VAL A 35 14.60 -1.19 -15.95
C VAL A 35 14.14 -0.18 -14.91
N SER A 36 14.81 -0.10 -13.75
CA SER A 36 14.49 0.85 -12.68
C SER A 36 14.59 2.30 -13.16
N LYS A 37 15.68 2.66 -13.85
CA LYS A 37 15.88 4.00 -14.42
C LYS A 37 14.74 4.36 -15.38
N THR A 38 14.40 3.44 -16.29
CA THR A 38 13.32 3.64 -17.27
C THR A 38 11.96 3.82 -16.59
N PHE A 39 11.69 3.03 -15.56
CA PHE A 39 10.46 3.14 -14.78
C PHE A 39 10.34 4.52 -14.12
N HIS A 40 11.33 4.94 -13.34
CA HIS A 40 11.29 6.22 -12.64
C HIS A 40 11.16 7.42 -13.60
N ALA A 41 11.83 7.38 -14.74
CA ALA A 41 11.74 8.43 -15.74
C ALA A 41 10.34 8.53 -16.37
N SER A 42 9.70 7.40 -16.65
CA SER A 42 8.42 7.36 -17.34
C SER A 42 7.19 7.43 -16.42
N TYR A 43 7.33 7.01 -15.15
CA TYR A 43 6.20 6.94 -14.21
C TYR A 43 5.58 8.32 -13.93
N LYS A 44 6.38 9.38 -13.89
CA LYS A 44 5.90 10.76 -13.65
C LYS A 44 4.96 11.28 -14.73
N THR A 45 5.15 10.86 -15.97
CA THR A 45 4.41 11.39 -17.13
C THR A 45 3.37 10.43 -17.69
N LYS A 46 3.64 9.13 -17.63
CA LYS A 46 2.80 8.06 -18.21
C LYS A 46 2.75 6.85 -17.26
N PRO A 47 2.12 7.00 -16.06
CA PRO A 47 2.20 5.99 -15.00
C PRO A 47 1.69 4.61 -15.41
N ASP A 48 0.53 4.51 -16.09
CA ASP A 48 -0.02 3.22 -16.51
C ASP A 48 0.89 2.46 -17.49
N LYS A 49 1.47 3.19 -18.46
CA LYS A 49 2.42 2.60 -19.41
C LYS A 49 3.71 2.19 -18.74
N ALA A 50 4.18 2.98 -17.76
CA ALA A 50 5.37 2.67 -16.98
C ALA A 50 5.17 1.40 -16.14
N ILE A 51 4.02 1.25 -15.47
CA ILE A 51 3.65 0.06 -14.70
C ILE A 51 3.56 -1.17 -15.61
N ALA A 52 2.90 -1.06 -16.76
CA ALA A 52 2.78 -2.18 -17.69
C ALA A 52 4.16 -2.65 -18.18
N LYS A 53 5.02 -1.72 -18.59
CA LYS A 53 6.39 -2.02 -19.03
C LYS A 53 7.24 -2.61 -17.90
N LEU A 54 7.11 -2.09 -16.67
CA LEU A 54 7.81 -2.62 -15.51
C LEU A 54 7.44 -4.09 -15.27
N LEU A 55 6.14 -4.41 -15.24
CA LEU A 55 5.65 -5.76 -15.02
C LEU A 55 6.22 -6.74 -16.05
N THR A 56 6.13 -6.42 -17.35
CA THR A 56 6.70 -7.24 -18.41
C THR A 56 8.21 -7.44 -18.24
N SER A 57 8.94 -6.36 -17.92
CA SER A 57 10.40 -6.43 -17.75
C SER A 57 10.80 -7.28 -16.54
N VAL A 58 10.08 -7.16 -15.42
CA VAL A 58 10.33 -7.94 -14.20
C VAL A 58 10.02 -9.42 -14.42
N GLU A 59 8.94 -9.74 -15.14
CA GLU A 59 8.62 -11.13 -15.50
C GLU A 59 9.71 -11.76 -16.34
N ALA A 60 10.18 -11.07 -17.37
CA ALA A 60 11.27 -11.52 -18.21
C ALA A 60 12.57 -11.75 -17.42
N LEU A 61 12.88 -10.85 -16.48
CA LEU A 61 14.01 -11.01 -15.57
C LEU A 61 13.82 -12.20 -14.62
N GLY A 62 12.61 -12.40 -14.08
CA GLY A 62 12.28 -13.52 -13.21
C GLY A 62 12.40 -14.87 -13.92
N GLN A 63 11.99 -14.94 -15.19
CA GLN A 63 12.16 -16.13 -16.03
C GLN A 63 13.64 -16.41 -16.37
N ALA A 64 14.41 -15.38 -16.71
CA ALA A 64 15.82 -15.49 -17.01
C ALA A 64 16.69 -15.84 -15.78
N PHE A 65 16.26 -15.44 -14.59
CA PHE A 65 16.97 -15.63 -13.32
C PHE A 65 16.03 -16.18 -12.23
N PRO A 66 15.52 -17.42 -12.40
CA PRO A 66 14.41 -17.93 -11.56
C PRO A 66 14.75 -18.06 -10.07
N LYS A 67 16.01 -18.23 -9.71
CA LYS A 67 16.46 -18.32 -8.31
C LYS A 67 16.72 -16.95 -7.67
N SER A 68 16.70 -15.87 -8.45
CA SER A 68 17.01 -14.53 -7.93
C SER A 68 15.77 -13.83 -7.37
N LYS A 69 15.92 -13.25 -6.18
CA LYS A 69 14.92 -12.38 -5.55
C LYS A 69 14.96 -10.94 -6.08
N GLN A 70 16.03 -10.56 -6.78
CA GLN A 70 16.27 -9.15 -7.16
C GLN A 70 15.19 -8.55 -8.08
N PRO A 71 14.69 -9.23 -9.13
CA PRO A 71 13.60 -8.71 -9.96
C PRO A 71 12.35 -8.38 -9.14
N TRP A 72 11.98 -9.26 -8.21
CA TRP A 72 10.78 -9.12 -7.38
C TRP A 72 10.94 -8.03 -6.30
N ARG A 73 12.15 -7.89 -5.75
CA ARG A 73 12.47 -6.75 -4.85
C ARG A 73 12.40 -5.41 -5.58
N MET A 74 12.83 -5.34 -6.84
CA MET A 74 12.66 -4.14 -7.66
C MET A 74 11.17 -3.81 -7.84
N LEU A 75 10.31 -4.82 -8.04
CA LEU A 75 8.87 -4.62 -8.15
C LEU A 75 8.26 -4.11 -6.83
N ALA A 76 8.70 -4.66 -5.69
CA ALA A 76 8.27 -4.20 -4.36
C ALA A 76 8.68 -2.74 -4.10
N ASN A 77 9.92 -2.36 -4.46
CA ASN A 77 10.37 -0.98 -4.36
C ASN A 77 9.54 -0.03 -5.26
N ALA A 78 9.18 -0.48 -6.47
CA ALA A 78 8.32 0.29 -7.36
C ALA A 78 6.91 0.48 -6.78
N ALA A 79 6.37 -0.51 -6.08
CA ALA A 79 5.10 -0.41 -5.36
C ALA A 79 5.16 0.63 -4.25
N GLY A 80 6.27 0.68 -3.49
CA GLY A 80 6.51 1.74 -2.49
C GLY A 80 6.59 3.15 -3.10
N PHE A 81 7.20 3.26 -4.29
CA PHE A 81 7.33 4.54 -5.01
C PHE A 81 6.01 5.00 -5.67
N ALA A 82 5.12 4.10 -6.02
CA ALA A 82 3.85 4.43 -6.67
C ALA A 82 2.98 5.29 -5.75
N LYS A 83 2.40 6.37 -6.29
CA LYS A 83 1.54 7.28 -5.53
C LYS A 83 0.08 6.81 -5.51
N GLU A 84 -0.39 6.33 -6.66
CA GLU A 84 -1.79 5.92 -6.83
C GLU A 84 -2.07 4.55 -6.20
N PRO A 85 -3.10 4.42 -5.36
CA PRO A 85 -3.48 3.14 -4.74
C PRO A 85 -3.72 2.02 -5.76
N THR A 86 -4.30 2.33 -6.91
CA THR A 86 -4.56 1.38 -8.00
C THR A 86 -3.27 0.79 -8.56
N HIS A 87 -2.23 1.60 -8.72
CA HIS A 87 -0.91 1.15 -9.15
C HIS A 87 -0.24 0.27 -8.10
N LYS A 88 -0.28 0.68 -6.83
CA LYS A 88 0.23 -0.13 -5.72
C LYS A 88 -0.45 -1.50 -5.67
N LYS A 89 -1.77 -1.54 -5.68
CA LYS A 89 -2.54 -2.79 -5.68
C LYS A 89 -2.14 -3.71 -6.84
N ARG A 90 -1.97 -3.17 -8.05
CA ARG A 90 -1.57 -3.96 -9.22
C ARG A 90 -0.21 -4.61 -9.04
N LEU A 91 0.77 -3.89 -8.49
CA LEU A 91 2.12 -4.38 -8.23
C LEU A 91 2.14 -5.42 -7.09
N PHE A 92 1.43 -5.15 -5.98
CA PHE A 92 1.33 -6.11 -4.87
C PHE A 92 0.56 -7.39 -5.26
N LYS A 93 -0.50 -7.31 -6.08
CA LYS A 93 -1.16 -8.52 -6.62
C LYS A 93 -0.19 -9.43 -7.37
N LYS A 94 0.71 -8.85 -8.16
CA LYS A 94 1.73 -9.63 -8.86
C LYS A 94 2.71 -10.31 -7.90
N LEU A 95 3.16 -9.58 -6.86
CA LEU A 95 4.07 -10.12 -5.84
C LEU A 95 3.41 -11.20 -4.97
N ALA A 96 2.14 -11.02 -4.60
CA ALA A 96 1.38 -11.98 -3.81
C ALA A 96 1.09 -13.30 -4.56
N ALA A 97 1.12 -13.26 -5.90
CA ALA A 97 0.91 -14.42 -6.77
C ALA A 97 2.19 -15.25 -7.02
N LEU A 98 3.34 -14.83 -6.49
CA LEU A 98 4.58 -15.59 -6.60
C LEU A 98 4.53 -16.88 -5.76
N ASP A 99 5.38 -17.83 -6.09
CA ASP A 99 5.52 -19.04 -5.27
C ASP A 99 6.00 -18.69 -3.85
N ALA A 100 5.12 -18.90 -2.87
CA ALA A 100 5.40 -18.61 -1.47
C ALA A 100 6.49 -19.51 -0.87
N LYS A 101 6.74 -20.70 -1.43
CA LYS A 101 7.85 -21.56 -0.99
C LYS A 101 9.20 -20.96 -1.42
N GLN A 102 9.24 -20.35 -2.59
CA GLN A 102 10.46 -19.75 -3.14
C GLN A 102 10.69 -18.32 -2.63
N PHE A 103 9.61 -17.53 -2.45
CA PHE A 103 9.68 -16.12 -2.07
C PHE A 103 8.80 -15.78 -0.84
N PRO A 104 8.95 -16.48 0.31
CA PRO A 104 8.01 -16.39 1.43
C PRO A 104 7.84 -14.96 1.96
N THR A 105 8.92 -14.24 2.18
CA THR A 105 8.88 -12.87 2.71
C THR A 105 8.20 -11.89 1.75
N ILE A 106 8.51 -11.99 0.45
CA ILE A 106 7.93 -11.08 -0.56
C ILE A 106 6.43 -11.30 -0.69
N THR A 107 6.00 -12.57 -0.73
CA THR A 107 4.59 -12.92 -0.85
C THR A 107 3.79 -12.58 0.41
N SER A 108 4.36 -12.80 1.61
CA SER A 108 3.72 -12.42 2.88
C SER A 108 3.50 -10.91 2.94
N GLN A 109 4.54 -10.12 2.76
CA GLN A 109 4.44 -8.66 2.77
C GLN A 109 3.45 -8.13 1.72
N ALA A 110 3.46 -8.70 0.52
CA ALA A 110 2.52 -8.29 -0.52
C ALA A 110 1.05 -8.61 -0.15
N LYS A 111 0.79 -9.72 0.51
CA LYS A 111 -0.55 -10.08 1.00
C LYS A 111 -1.01 -9.16 2.13
N GLU A 112 -0.11 -8.82 3.06
CA GLU A 112 -0.39 -7.87 4.14
C GLU A 112 -0.75 -6.49 3.59
N GLU A 113 0.00 -5.99 2.61
CA GLU A 113 -0.30 -4.74 1.92
C GLU A 113 -1.65 -4.76 1.20
N LEU A 114 -2.00 -5.88 0.54
CA LEU A 114 -3.31 -6.03 -0.10
C LEU A 114 -4.45 -6.07 0.92
N ALA A 115 -4.29 -6.79 2.03
CA ALA A 115 -5.28 -6.83 3.10
C ALA A 115 -5.50 -5.44 3.70
N TRP A 116 -4.44 -4.63 3.82
CA TRP A 116 -4.55 -3.24 4.25
C TRP A 116 -5.38 -2.38 3.27
N PHE A 117 -5.19 -2.55 1.96
CA PHE A 117 -6.04 -1.87 0.97
C PHE A 117 -7.50 -2.29 1.05
N GLU A 118 -7.77 -3.58 1.24
CA GLU A 118 -9.14 -4.09 1.42
C GLU A 118 -9.78 -3.52 2.67
N PHE A 119 -9.04 -3.46 3.77
CA PHE A 119 -9.49 -2.82 5.01
C PHE A 119 -9.85 -1.35 4.80
N LEU A 120 -9.02 -0.58 4.08
CA LEU A 120 -9.27 0.85 3.82
C LEU A 120 -10.48 1.11 2.91
N GLU A 121 -10.91 0.11 2.13
CA GLU A 121 -12.09 0.21 1.25
C GLU A 121 -13.39 -0.10 1.99
N GLN A 122 -13.31 -0.70 3.17
CA GLN A 122 -14.48 -1.00 4.00
C GLN A 122 -14.77 0.17 4.95
N PRO A 123 -16.05 0.52 5.15
CA PRO A 123 -16.43 1.45 6.21
C PRO A 123 -16.00 0.91 7.57
N ILE A 124 -15.34 1.75 8.36
CA ILE A 124 -14.99 1.39 9.75
C ILE A 124 -16.27 1.33 10.56
N ASP A 125 -16.56 0.19 11.19
CA ASP A 125 -17.65 0.05 12.17
C ASP A 125 -17.07 0.32 13.56
N LEU A 126 -17.24 1.56 14.03
CA LEU A 126 -16.83 1.98 15.37
C LEU A 126 -18.03 2.62 16.07
N ARG A 127 -18.42 2.00 17.19
CA ARG A 127 -19.52 2.45 18.04
C ARG A 127 -19.14 2.33 19.49
N PHE A 128 -19.40 3.36 20.27
CA PHE A 128 -19.20 3.36 21.72
C PHE A 128 -19.94 4.51 22.37
N THR A 129 -20.15 4.43 23.69
CA THR A 129 -20.54 5.58 24.48
C THR A 129 -19.28 6.28 24.98
N ALA A 130 -19.12 7.55 24.65
CA ALA A 130 -17.98 8.35 25.06
C ALA A 130 -17.99 8.60 26.58
N ALA A 131 -16.82 8.95 27.14
CA ALA A 131 -16.66 9.21 28.57
C ALA A 131 -17.53 10.34 29.10
N ASP A 132 -18.01 11.25 28.23
CA ASP A 132 -18.94 12.32 28.53
C ASP A 132 -20.42 11.96 28.30
N GLY A 133 -20.71 10.69 28.00
CA GLY A 133 -22.05 10.15 27.80
C GLY A 133 -22.60 10.29 26.37
N ARG A 134 -21.86 10.90 25.43
CA ARG A 134 -22.28 10.96 24.02
C ARG A 134 -22.16 9.61 23.34
N ASP A 135 -23.18 9.21 22.59
CA ASP A 135 -23.12 8.03 21.73
C ASP A 135 -22.40 8.36 20.42
N VAL A 136 -21.34 7.62 20.14
CA VAL A 136 -20.55 7.70 18.92
C VAL A 136 -20.89 6.52 18.03
N ASP A 137 -21.26 6.80 16.77
CA ASP A 137 -21.49 5.82 15.72
C ASP A 137 -20.94 6.42 14.42
N LEU A 138 -19.82 5.89 13.91
CA LEU A 138 -19.21 6.39 12.68
C LEU A 138 -20.13 6.29 11.47
N ALA A 139 -21.09 5.37 11.46
CA ALA A 139 -22.06 5.25 10.39
C ALA A 139 -22.97 6.50 10.31
N LYS A 140 -23.26 7.15 11.45
CA LYS A 140 -24.04 8.40 11.52
C LYS A 140 -23.25 9.65 11.14
N LEU A 141 -21.92 9.54 11.11
CA LEU A 141 -21.02 10.63 10.72
C LEU A 141 -20.64 10.60 9.23
N ARG A 142 -21.27 9.74 8.43
CA ARG A 142 -21.03 9.68 6.98
C ARG A 142 -21.33 11.03 6.32
N GLY A 143 -20.45 11.41 5.40
CA GLY A 143 -20.48 12.73 4.76
C GLY A 143 -19.63 13.77 5.47
N ASN A 144 -19.21 13.52 6.72
CA ASN A 144 -18.27 14.33 7.46
C ASN A 144 -16.84 13.81 7.27
N VAL A 145 -15.86 14.69 7.51
CA VAL A 145 -14.45 14.30 7.69
C VAL A 145 -14.25 13.96 9.15
N VAL A 146 -13.96 12.70 9.45
CA VAL A 146 -13.75 12.22 10.83
C VAL A 146 -12.29 11.87 11.05
N LEU A 147 -11.67 12.50 12.06
CA LEU A 147 -10.34 12.13 12.55
C LEU A 147 -10.49 11.17 13.73
N ILE A 148 -10.10 9.91 13.55
CA ILE A 148 -9.92 8.99 14.68
C ILE A 148 -8.54 9.27 15.27
N TYR A 149 -8.49 9.70 16.55
CA TYR A 149 -7.29 10.18 17.20
C TYR A 149 -6.93 9.32 18.41
N PHE A 150 -5.86 8.54 18.29
CA PHE A 150 -5.31 7.78 19.41
C PHE A 150 -4.39 8.67 20.24
N CYS A 151 -4.64 8.80 21.53
CA CYS A 151 -3.88 9.69 22.41
C CYS A 151 -3.78 9.15 23.84
N ALA A 152 -2.86 9.72 24.63
CA ALA A 152 -2.77 9.49 26.05
C ALA A 152 -2.20 10.71 26.77
N SER A 153 -2.55 10.88 28.06
CA SER A 153 -2.03 11.97 28.90
C SER A 153 -0.51 11.92 29.09
N TRP A 154 0.07 10.73 29.02
CA TRP A 154 1.51 10.46 29.14
C TRP A 154 2.27 10.51 27.81
N CYS A 155 1.62 10.85 26.70
CA CYS A 155 2.22 10.92 25.36
C CYS A 155 2.63 12.38 25.05
N PRO A 156 3.92 12.78 25.15
CA PRO A 156 4.33 14.16 24.95
C PRO A 156 3.99 14.72 23.57
N PRO A 157 4.15 13.97 22.45
CA PRO A 157 3.71 14.44 21.14
C PRO A 157 2.21 14.74 21.09
N CYS A 158 1.37 13.87 21.69
CA CYS A 158 -0.08 14.05 21.73
C CYS A 158 -0.48 15.33 22.48
N VAL A 159 0.17 15.56 23.66
CA VAL A 159 -0.06 16.76 24.45
C VAL A 159 0.36 18.02 23.71
N HIS A 160 1.45 17.96 22.97
CA HIS A 160 1.96 19.08 22.17
C HIS A 160 1.06 19.40 20.96
N GLU A 161 0.49 18.39 20.30
CA GLU A 161 -0.38 18.58 19.13
C GLU A 161 -1.80 19.06 19.51
N TYR A 162 -2.22 18.88 20.78
CA TYR A 162 -3.57 19.23 21.22
C TYR A 162 -4.01 20.67 20.87
N PRO A 163 -3.22 21.75 21.11
CA PRO A 163 -3.65 23.11 20.79
C PRO A 163 -3.97 23.30 19.31
N LYS A 164 -3.22 22.66 18.45
CA LYS A 164 -3.41 22.70 16.99
C LYS A 164 -4.69 21.97 16.58
N LEU A 165 -4.88 20.74 17.12
CA LEU A 165 -6.11 19.97 16.88
C LEU A 165 -7.34 20.74 17.35
N LYS A 166 -7.26 21.37 18.54
CA LYS A 166 -8.36 22.20 19.06
C LYS A 166 -8.69 23.36 18.13
N SER A 167 -7.67 24.05 17.64
CA SER A 167 -7.86 25.16 16.68
C SER A 167 -8.53 24.68 15.38
N VAL A 168 -8.13 23.53 14.85
CA VAL A 168 -8.75 22.93 13.66
C VAL A 168 -10.19 22.53 13.94
N TYR A 169 -10.45 21.89 15.09
CA TYR A 169 -11.79 21.50 15.51
C TYR A 169 -12.71 22.71 15.64
N ASP A 170 -12.31 23.74 16.39
CA ASP A 170 -13.10 24.96 16.58
C ASP A 170 -13.46 25.63 15.25
N LYS A 171 -12.55 25.57 14.27
CA LYS A 171 -12.74 26.17 12.96
C LYS A 171 -13.68 25.38 12.06
N TYR A 172 -13.56 24.05 12.04
CA TYR A 172 -14.19 23.22 11.02
C TYR A 172 -15.30 22.28 11.51
N HIS A 173 -15.48 22.13 12.84
CA HIS A 173 -16.51 21.24 13.38
C HIS A 173 -17.90 21.52 12.81
N LYS A 174 -18.33 22.78 12.77
CA LYS A 174 -19.62 23.19 12.21
C LYS A 174 -19.72 23.04 10.67
N GLN A 175 -18.61 22.71 10.03
CA GLN A 175 -18.51 22.52 8.58
C GLN A 175 -18.38 21.04 8.20
N GLY A 176 -18.69 20.13 9.13
CA GLY A 176 -18.64 18.68 8.86
C GLY A 176 -17.28 18.04 9.17
N PHE A 177 -16.51 18.60 10.11
CA PHE A 177 -15.31 17.95 10.64
C PHE A 177 -15.57 17.46 12.06
N GLU A 178 -15.22 16.21 12.37
CA GLU A 178 -15.34 15.65 13.71
C GLU A 178 -14.03 14.99 14.15
N ILE A 179 -13.75 15.01 15.44
CA ILE A 179 -12.68 14.23 16.06
C ILE A 179 -13.32 13.20 16.99
N VAL A 180 -12.94 11.95 16.84
CA VAL A 180 -13.29 10.85 17.72
C VAL A 180 -12.00 10.33 18.34
N ALA A 181 -11.80 10.56 19.63
CA ALA A 181 -10.56 10.18 20.31
C ALA A 181 -10.69 8.83 21.02
N ILE A 182 -9.60 8.07 20.97
CA ILE A 182 -9.42 6.78 21.67
C ILE A 182 -8.26 6.98 22.63
N SER A 183 -8.56 6.96 23.94
CA SER A 183 -7.52 7.11 24.95
C SER A 183 -6.77 5.80 25.15
N LEU A 184 -5.44 5.89 25.19
CA LEU A 184 -4.52 4.82 25.56
C LEU A 184 -4.00 5.00 27.00
N ASP A 185 -4.68 5.81 27.82
CA ASP A 185 -4.34 5.98 29.22
C ASP A 185 -4.55 4.68 30.01
N ARG A 186 -3.61 4.40 30.92
CA ARG A 186 -3.63 3.19 31.75
C ARG A 186 -4.48 3.35 33.01
N SER A 187 -4.93 4.55 33.34
CA SER A 187 -5.78 4.80 34.49
C SER A 187 -6.85 5.82 34.21
N ARG A 188 -8.03 5.58 34.70
CA ARG A 188 -9.18 6.47 34.62
C ARG A 188 -8.87 7.84 35.22
N ALA A 189 -8.20 7.89 36.33
CA ALA A 189 -7.83 9.15 36.99
C ALA A 189 -6.91 10.04 36.13
N SER A 190 -5.96 9.44 35.40
CA SER A 190 -5.07 10.19 34.48
C SER A 190 -5.84 10.72 33.28
N PHE A 191 -6.70 9.92 32.69
CA PHE A 191 -7.59 10.28 31.62
C PHE A 191 -8.50 11.44 32.00
N ASP A 192 -9.24 11.32 33.12
CA ASP A 192 -10.20 12.33 33.58
C ASP A 192 -9.49 13.67 33.88
N ARG A 193 -8.35 13.61 34.60
CA ARG A 193 -7.53 14.79 34.86
C ARG A 193 -7.12 15.54 33.61
N TYR A 194 -6.59 14.79 32.64
CA TYR A 194 -6.13 15.36 31.37
C TYR A 194 -7.30 15.99 30.59
N THR A 195 -8.40 15.24 30.44
CA THR A 195 -9.59 15.67 29.71
C THR A 195 -10.19 16.95 30.33
N GLN A 196 -10.30 17.00 31.67
CA GLN A 196 -10.82 18.16 32.38
C GLN A 196 -9.88 19.38 32.27
N GLN A 197 -8.58 19.18 32.47
CA GLN A 197 -7.59 20.27 32.37
C GLN A 197 -7.55 20.88 30.97
N LYS A 198 -7.64 20.05 29.93
CA LYS A 198 -7.60 20.48 28.55
C LYS A 198 -8.96 20.95 28.02
N LYS A 199 -10.06 20.67 28.72
CA LYS A 199 -11.45 20.96 28.27
C LYS A 199 -11.66 20.42 26.85
N ILE A 200 -11.37 19.12 26.64
CA ILE A 200 -11.43 18.51 25.32
C ILE A 200 -12.87 18.48 24.81
N PRO A 201 -13.18 19.08 23.63
CA PRO A 201 -14.57 19.26 23.20
C PRO A 201 -15.14 18.08 22.42
N TRP A 202 -14.29 17.20 21.88
CA TRP A 202 -14.72 16.04 21.10
C TRP A 202 -14.95 14.79 21.94
N PRO A 203 -15.76 13.83 21.45
CA PRO A 203 -16.02 12.58 22.18
C PRO A 203 -14.74 11.75 22.31
N GLN A 204 -14.59 11.15 23.48
CA GLN A 204 -13.43 10.31 23.82
C GLN A 204 -13.87 8.96 24.34
N HIS A 205 -13.32 7.90 23.79
CA HIS A 205 -13.41 6.55 24.34
C HIS A 205 -12.29 6.30 25.35
N TYR A 206 -12.64 5.73 26.49
CA TYR A 206 -11.70 5.22 27.46
C TYR A 206 -12.17 3.84 27.92
N GLU A 207 -11.27 2.88 28.00
CA GLU A 207 -11.55 1.52 28.47
C GLU A 207 -10.72 1.19 29.70
N ASP A 208 -11.41 0.71 30.77
CA ASP A 208 -10.80 0.53 32.10
C ASP A 208 -9.70 -0.55 32.15
N ASN A 209 -9.67 -1.46 31.20
CA ASN A 209 -8.68 -2.55 31.15
C ASN A 209 -7.42 -2.21 30.34
N GLY A 210 -7.34 -1.00 29.78
CA GLY A 210 -6.24 -0.57 28.91
C GLY A 210 -6.14 -1.39 27.61
N TRP A 211 -5.21 -0.99 26.80
CA TRP A 211 -4.89 -1.66 25.52
C TRP A 211 -3.65 -2.54 25.70
#